data_0c71e713bb9a5370fa099767b37ed7f3
#
_entry.id   0c71e713bb9a5370fa099767b37ed7f3
#
_cell.length_a   1.000
_cell.length_b   1.000
_cell.length_c   1.000
_cell.angle_alpha   90.00
_cell.angle_beta   90.00
_cell.angle_gamma   90.00
#
_symmetry.space_group_name_H-M   'P 1'
#
loop_
_entity.id
_entity.type
_entity.pdbx_description
1 polymer ?
#
loop_
_entity_poly.entity_id
_entity_poly.type
_entity_poly.pdbx_seq_one_letter_code
_entity_poly.pdbx_strand_id
1 'polypeptide(L)'
;MFEADIAACFDEIDHQALMGRVRARIGDKRVLGLVGAFLGAGVLSEDGANRETITGTPQGGILSPLLANIALSVLDEHFARKWEALGPAWTRAKRRRSGTPAFRLVRYADDFVVMVGGTRDDANALWAEVSAVIAPMGLRLSGEKTRVCHIDEGFDFLGFRIQRRSWRGRAGKRAVYTYPSKKALASVMGKVRSFTRREKHRTLADLLHRLNPVLRGWCNYFRHGVSSRTFGYLDHFAFWRIVGWLRKRHLGLNWGTLHRRFLPGWEVRDGGTEMFRPRAVPIVRYRYRGTRIPAPWASAATGSPVPAA
;
A
#
# COMPACT_ATOMS: atom_id res chain seq x y z
N MET A 1 -0.74 3.44 -17.92
CA MET A 1 -0.09 3.74 -16.65
C MET A 1 1.23 2.99 -16.58
N PHE A 2 2.19 3.57 -15.86
CA PHE A 2 3.52 3.03 -15.61
C PHE A 2 3.61 2.64 -14.13
N GLU A 3 3.84 1.38 -13.85
CA GLU A 3 4.08 0.83 -12.51
C GLU A 3 5.55 0.45 -12.44
N ALA A 4 6.25 0.92 -11.42
CA ALA A 4 7.67 0.63 -11.25
C ALA A 4 8.01 0.42 -9.77
N ASP A 5 9.07 -0.34 -9.55
CA ASP A 5 9.67 -0.59 -8.26
C ASP A 5 11.14 -0.15 -8.30
N ILE A 6 11.62 0.38 -7.19
CA ILE A 6 13.00 0.82 -7.05
C ILE A 6 13.81 -0.34 -6.47
N ALA A 7 14.88 -0.73 -7.17
CA ALA A 7 15.74 -1.79 -6.70
C ALA A 7 16.45 -1.35 -5.42
N ALA A 8 16.42 -2.21 -4.39
CA ALA A 8 17.15 -2.02 -3.11
C ALA A 8 17.09 -0.58 -2.55
N CYS A 9 15.89 0.05 -2.60
CA CYS A 9 15.72 1.48 -2.33
C CYS A 9 16.40 1.93 -1.03
N PHE A 10 16.25 1.16 0.05
CA PHE A 10 16.84 1.50 1.35
C PHE A 10 18.36 1.27 1.42
N ASP A 11 18.90 0.40 0.58
CA ASP A 11 20.29 -0.04 0.64
C ASP A 11 21.19 0.74 -0.32
N GLU A 12 20.63 1.39 -1.34
CA GLU A 12 21.38 2.04 -2.42
C GLU A 12 21.35 3.59 -2.38
N ILE A 13 20.61 4.21 -1.45
CA ILE A 13 20.53 5.68 -1.36
C ILE A 13 21.93 6.27 -1.12
N ASP A 14 22.37 7.17 -2.01
CA ASP A 14 23.63 7.91 -1.85
C ASP A 14 23.53 8.89 -0.67
N HIS A 15 24.45 8.76 0.29
CA HIS A 15 24.44 9.59 1.51
C HIS A 15 24.70 11.06 1.22
N GLN A 16 25.57 11.40 0.25
CA GLN A 16 25.91 12.79 -0.06
C GLN A 16 24.71 13.50 -0.71
N ALA A 17 24.06 12.83 -1.68
CA ALA A 17 22.87 13.33 -2.34
C ALA A 17 21.71 13.50 -1.34
N LEU A 18 21.48 12.49 -0.48
CA LEU A 18 20.48 12.57 0.59
C LEU A 18 20.76 13.73 1.54
N MET A 19 21.99 13.86 2.04
CA MET A 19 22.38 14.97 2.94
C MET A 19 22.25 16.31 2.26
N GLY A 20 22.49 16.42 0.95
CA GLY A 20 22.22 17.62 0.17
C GLY A 20 20.74 18.03 0.24
N ARG A 21 19.83 17.06 0.12
CA ARG A 21 18.39 17.32 0.26
C ARG A 21 17.95 17.65 1.68
N VAL A 22 18.58 17.03 2.67
CA VAL A 22 18.32 17.35 4.10
C VAL A 22 18.77 18.78 4.40
N ARG A 23 19.98 19.18 3.96
CA ARG A 23 20.52 20.56 4.12
C ARG A 23 19.64 21.63 3.47
N ALA A 24 18.99 21.31 2.36
CA ALA A 24 18.05 22.24 1.71
C ALA A 24 16.82 22.57 2.57
N ARG A 25 16.52 21.75 3.60
CA ARG A 25 15.36 21.92 4.49
C ARG A 25 15.73 22.28 5.92
N ILE A 26 16.89 21.87 6.38
CA ILE A 26 17.36 22.02 7.77
C ILE A 26 18.69 22.76 7.77
N GLY A 27 18.72 23.93 8.40
CA GLY A 27 19.95 24.76 8.56
C GLY A 27 20.75 24.45 9.84
N ASP A 28 20.17 23.72 10.80
CA ASP A 28 20.83 23.39 12.06
C ASP A 28 21.96 22.37 11.87
N LYS A 29 23.21 22.80 12.11
CA LYS A 29 24.40 21.95 11.95
C LYS A 29 24.43 20.77 12.90
N ARG A 30 23.83 20.88 14.10
CA ARG A 30 23.79 19.76 15.08
C ARG A 30 22.86 18.67 14.59
N VAL A 31 21.68 19.03 14.08
CA VAL A 31 20.74 18.07 13.49
C VAL A 31 21.35 17.40 12.26
N LEU A 32 22.01 18.16 11.39
CA LEU A 32 22.72 17.59 10.23
C LEU A 32 23.82 16.62 10.65
N GLY A 33 24.58 16.97 11.70
CA GLY A 33 25.62 16.07 12.26
C GLY A 33 25.01 14.76 12.80
N LEU A 34 23.88 14.84 13.51
CA LEU A 34 23.18 13.64 14.02
C LEU A 34 22.65 12.76 12.90
N VAL A 35 22.06 13.34 11.85
CA VAL A 35 21.59 12.56 10.68
C VAL A 35 22.77 11.90 9.98
N GLY A 36 23.90 12.62 9.79
CA GLY A 36 25.11 12.07 9.21
C GLY A 36 25.69 10.94 10.04
N ALA A 37 25.76 11.09 11.37
CA ALA A 37 26.20 10.04 12.28
C ALA A 37 25.28 8.82 12.24
N PHE A 38 23.96 9.01 12.15
CA PHE A 38 22.97 7.91 11.98
C PHE A 38 23.20 7.13 10.68
N LEU A 39 23.48 7.82 9.57
CA LEU A 39 23.76 7.20 8.28
C LEU A 39 25.09 6.42 8.29
N GLY A 40 26.10 6.95 8.97
CA GLY A 40 27.42 6.34 9.09
C GLY A 40 27.57 5.28 10.20
N ALA A 41 26.54 5.11 11.06
CA ALA A 41 26.63 4.21 12.22
C ALA A 41 26.77 2.71 11.86
N GLY A 42 26.53 2.35 10.60
CA GLY A 42 26.59 0.97 10.15
C GLY A 42 25.41 0.11 10.60
N VAL A 43 25.43 -1.15 10.23
CA VAL A 43 24.48 -2.18 10.65
C VAL A 43 25.22 -3.26 11.43
N LEU A 44 24.83 -3.47 12.68
CA LEU A 44 25.30 -4.62 13.45
C LEU A 44 24.60 -5.86 12.91
N SER A 45 25.34 -6.76 12.25
CA SER A 45 24.78 -8.02 11.78
C SER A 45 24.62 -9.00 12.96
N GLU A 46 23.74 -10.00 12.79
CA GLU A 46 23.52 -11.04 13.81
C GLU A 46 24.83 -11.75 14.24
N ASP A 47 25.83 -11.75 13.37
CA ASP A 47 27.16 -12.33 13.62
C ASP A 47 28.07 -11.41 14.47
N GLY A 48 27.58 -10.25 14.93
CA GLY A 48 28.35 -9.27 15.70
C GLY A 48 29.32 -8.42 14.87
N ALA A 49 29.37 -8.60 13.54
CA ALA A 49 30.23 -7.80 12.66
C ALA A 49 29.55 -6.43 12.38
N ASN A 50 30.30 -5.36 12.67
CA ASN A 50 29.88 -4.01 12.28
C ASN A 50 30.23 -3.79 10.80
N ARG A 51 29.22 -3.65 9.95
CA ARG A 51 29.40 -3.27 8.53
C ARG A 51 29.19 -1.78 8.39
N GLU A 52 30.23 -1.06 8.04
CA GLU A 52 30.12 0.34 7.66
C GLU A 52 29.18 0.48 6.44
N THR A 53 28.16 1.32 6.57
CA THR A 53 27.26 1.63 5.47
C THR A 53 27.77 2.87 4.75
N ILE A 54 28.32 2.66 3.55
CA ILE A 54 28.75 3.76 2.66
C ILE A 54 27.53 4.32 1.89
N THR A 55 26.50 3.48 1.70
CA THR A 55 25.23 3.82 1.04
C THR A 55 24.05 3.27 1.83
N GLY A 56 22.88 3.80 1.55
CA GLY A 56 21.63 3.30 2.11
C GLY A 56 21.29 3.83 3.50
N THR A 57 20.15 3.38 3.99
CA THR A 57 19.66 3.66 5.34
C THR A 57 19.40 2.33 6.05
N PRO A 58 19.77 2.18 7.33
CA PRO A 58 19.61 0.90 8.05
C PRO A 58 18.15 0.41 7.98
N GLN A 59 17.92 -0.81 7.49
CA GLN A 59 16.59 -1.41 7.47
C GLN A 59 16.10 -1.62 8.91
N GLY A 60 14.89 -1.11 9.21
CA GLY A 60 14.33 -1.14 10.58
C GLY A 60 14.73 0.05 11.46
N GLY A 61 15.58 0.96 11.00
CA GLY A 61 15.88 2.21 11.69
C GLY A 61 14.66 3.16 11.73
N ILE A 62 14.46 3.84 12.86
CA ILE A 62 13.31 4.76 13.08
C ILE A 62 13.31 5.89 12.06
N LEU A 63 14.47 6.41 11.67
CA LEU A 63 14.62 7.51 10.71
C LEU A 63 14.62 7.05 9.24
N SER A 64 14.90 5.79 8.97
CA SER A 64 15.08 5.28 7.61
C SER A 64 13.87 5.56 6.68
N PRO A 65 12.61 5.36 7.10
CA PRO A 65 11.46 5.69 6.26
C PRO A 65 11.34 7.19 5.94
N LEU A 66 11.72 8.06 6.88
CA LEU A 66 11.73 9.51 6.67
C LEU A 66 12.81 9.89 5.65
N LEU A 67 14.03 9.39 5.84
CA LEU A 67 15.17 9.68 4.98
C LEU A 67 14.95 9.16 3.56
N ALA A 68 14.41 7.95 3.41
CA ALA A 68 14.01 7.41 2.10
C ALA A 68 12.94 8.29 1.43
N ASN A 69 11.95 8.77 2.18
CA ASN A 69 10.96 9.69 1.63
C ASN A 69 11.57 11.05 1.22
N ILE A 70 12.58 11.55 1.92
CA ILE A 70 13.31 12.76 1.53
C ILE A 70 14.11 12.49 0.24
N ALA A 71 14.79 11.37 0.13
CA ALA A 71 15.49 10.97 -1.09
C ALA A 71 14.52 10.89 -2.28
N LEU A 72 13.40 10.17 -2.13
CA LEU A 72 12.42 9.95 -3.19
C LEU A 72 11.57 11.18 -3.53
N SER A 73 11.64 12.26 -2.74
CA SER A 73 10.93 13.51 -3.07
C SER A 73 11.41 14.14 -4.40
N VAL A 74 12.53 13.69 -4.97
CA VAL A 74 12.95 14.08 -6.34
C VAL A 74 11.89 13.71 -7.38
N LEU A 75 11.24 12.54 -7.21
CA LEU A 75 10.13 12.09 -8.08
C LEU A 75 8.89 12.97 -7.90
N ASP A 76 8.53 13.25 -6.64
CA ASP A 76 7.37 14.08 -6.34
C ASP A 76 7.52 15.49 -6.94
N GLU A 77 8.69 16.09 -6.77
CA GLU A 77 9.01 17.42 -7.30
C GLU A 77 9.05 17.44 -8.83
N HIS A 78 9.61 16.39 -9.45
CA HIS A 78 9.68 16.29 -10.92
C HIS A 78 8.26 16.21 -11.53
N PHE A 79 7.43 15.30 -11.05
CA PHE A 79 6.07 15.15 -11.59
C PHE A 79 5.13 16.30 -11.17
N ALA A 80 5.36 16.95 -10.03
CA ALA A 80 4.64 18.16 -9.65
C ALA A 80 4.91 19.28 -10.65
N ARG A 81 6.19 19.56 -10.98
CA ARG A 81 6.56 20.55 -11.99
C ARG A 81 5.94 20.25 -13.37
N LYS A 82 5.99 18.98 -13.82
CA LYS A 82 5.34 18.57 -15.08
C LYS A 82 3.82 18.81 -15.06
N TRP A 83 3.19 18.54 -13.95
CA TRP A 83 1.75 18.75 -13.78
C TRP A 83 1.39 20.25 -13.76
N GLU A 84 2.16 21.06 -13.07
CA GLU A 84 1.98 22.53 -13.00
C GLU A 84 2.21 23.19 -14.35
N ALA A 85 3.21 22.76 -15.10
CA ALA A 85 3.49 23.23 -16.45
C ALA A 85 2.33 23.02 -17.45
N LEU A 86 1.41 22.08 -17.17
CA LEU A 86 0.18 21.91 -17.96
C LEU A 86 -0.84 23.05 -17.72
N GLY A 87 -0.63 23.90 -16.70
CA GLY A 87 -1.50 25.03 -16.38
C GLY A 87 -2.77 24.67 -15.63
N PRO A 88 -3.75 25.57 -15.54
CA PRO A 88 -5.00 25.35 -14.81
C PRO A 88 -5.89 24.27 -15.45
N ALA A 89 -6.95 23.86 -14.74
CA ALA A 89 -7.77 22.70 -15.15
C ALA A 89 -8.36 22.82 -16.57
N TRP A 90 -8.77 24.02 -16.99
CA TRP A 90 -9.31 24.25 -18.32
C TRP A 90 -8.24 24.12 -19.40
N THR A 91 -7.01 24.62 -19.17
CA THR A 91 -5.87 24.47 -20.09
C THR A 91 -5.48 22.99 -20.20
N ARG A 92 -5.41 22.26 -19.10
CA ARG A 92 -5.14 20.81 -19.09
C ARG A 92 -6.18 20.03 -19.90
N ALA A 93 -7.47 20.39 -19.78
CA ALA A 93 -8.51 19.78 -20.57
C ALA A 93 -8.35 20.03 -22.08
N LYS A 94 -7.96 21.26 -22.48
CA LYS A 94 -7.66 21.62 -23.89
C LYS A 94 -6.44 20.85 -24.39
N ARG A 95 -5.32 20.87 -23.67
CA ARG A 95 -4.08 20.17 -24.04
C ARG A 95 -4.29 18.66 -24.19
N ARG A 96 -5.07 18.05 -23.30
CA ARG A 96 -5.41 16.62 -23.40
C ARG A 96 -6.20 16.31 -24.68
N ARG A 97 -7.10 17.19 -25.14
CA ARG A 97 -7.83 17.03 -26.40
C ARG A 97 -6.90 17.14 -27.61
N SER A 98 -5.84 17.95 -27.52
CA SER A 98 -4.81 18.08 -28.57
C SER A 98 -3.72 17.00 -28.48
N GLY A 99 -3.91 15.94 -27.68
CA GLY A 99 -2.98 14.81 -27.58
C GLY A 99 -1.77 15.04 -26.67
N THR A 100 -1.67 16.19 -25.97
CA THR A 100 -0.58 16.42 -25.01
C THR A 100 -0.68 15.43 -23.84
N PRO A 101 0.36 14.63 -23.57
CA PRO A 101 0.34 13.68 -22.48
C PRO A 101 0.33 14.37 -21.10
N ALA A 102 -0.36 13.79 -20.16
CA ALA A 102 -0.41 14.25 -18.78
C ALA A 102 0.01 13.13 -17.83
N PHE A 103 0.87 13.47 -16.87
CA PHE A 103 1.44 12.51 -15.94
C PHE A 103 1.03 12.88 -14.49
N ARG A 104 0.65 11.88 -13.72
CA ARG A 104 0.34 12.05 -12.31
C ARG A 104 0.97 10.94 -11.49
N LEU A 105 1.94 11.30 -10.67
CA LEU A 105 2.56 10.38 -9.72
C LEU A 105 1.61 10.10 -8.55
N VAL A 106 1.54 8.83 -8.15
CA VAL A 106 0.95 8.36 -6.90
C VAL A 106 2.00 7.47 -6.25
N ARG A 107 2.57 7.92 -5.14
CA ARG A 107 3.65 7.24 -4.42
C ARG A 107 3.28 6.98 -2.95
N TYR A 108 3.68 5.85 -2.46
CA TYR A 108 3.64 5.48 -1.06
C TYR A 108 4.96 4.78 -0.69
N ALA A 109 5.82 5.47 0.03
CA ALA A 109 7.21 5.09 0.26
C ALA A 109 7.93 4.84 -1.08
N ASP A 110 8.46 3.66 -1.29
CA ASP A 110 9.14 3.18 -2.51
C ASP A 110 8.16 2.65 -3.58
N ASP A 111 6.96 2.24 -3.18
CA ASP A 111 5.91 1.83 -4.13
C ASP A 111 5.34 3.05 -4.86
N PHE A 112 5.38 3.08 -6.19
CA PHE A 112 4.77 4.15 -6.94
C PHE A 112 4.20 3.73 -8.29
N VAL A 113 3.26 4.53 -8.75
CA VAL A 113 2.67 4.43 -10.09
C VAL A 113 2.57 5.81 -10.72
N VAL A 114 2.82 5.91 -12.02
CA VAL A 114 2.55 7.13 -12.79
C VAL A 114 1.33 6.89 -13.66
N MET A 115 0.27 7.62 -13.38
CA MET A 115 -0.92 7.64 -14.21
C MET A 115 -0.66 8.48 -15.43
N VAL A 116 -0.83 7.88 -16.61
CA VAL A 116 -0.55 8.51 -17.91
C VAL A 116 -1.85 8.76 -18.66
N GLY A 117 -2.13 10.03 -18.94
CA GLY A 117 -3.17 10.44 -19.87
C GLY A 117 -2.55 10.71 -21.23
N GLY A 118 -2.27 9.67 -21.99
CA GLY A 118 -1.56 9.71 -23.27
C GLY A 118 -1.53 8.33 -23.92
N THR A 119 -0.57 8.10 -24.82
CA THR A 119 -0.35 6.86 -25.53
C THR A 119 0.45 5.83 -24.70
N ARG A 120 0.63 4.64 -25.24
CA ARG A 120 1.51 3.62 -24.65
C ARG A 120 2.99 4.05 -24.75
N ASP A 121 3.35 4.73 -25.82
CA ASP A 121 4.73 5.20 -26.02
C ASP A 121 5.10 6.29 -25.03
N ASP A 122 4.16 7.19 -24.69
CA ASP A 122 4.34 8.15 -23.60
C ASP A 122 4.58 7.46 -22.25
N ALA A 123 3.93 6.33 -22.02
CA ALA A 123 4.13 5.55 -20.80
C ALA A 123 5.45 4.77 -20.81
N ASN A 124 5.89 4.25 -21.98
CA ASN A 124 7.17 3.56 -22.11
C ASN A 124 8.36 4.53 -21.95
N ALA A 125 8.24 5.76 -22.45
CA ALA A 125 9.26 6.80 -22.29
C ALA A 125 9.55 7.15 -20.82
N LEU A 126 8.61 6.89 -19.90
CA LEU A 126 8.80 7.12 -18.47
C LEU A 126 9.93 6.29 -17.87
N TRP A 127 10.28 5.15 -18.45
CA TRP A 127 11.41 4.36 -17.96
C TRP A 127 12.70 5.17 -17.94
N ALA A 128 13.07 5.74 -19.06
CA ALA A 128 14.29 6.54 -19.17
C ALA A 128 14.20 7.82 -18.34
N GLU A 129 13.04 8.48 -18.34
CA GLU A 129 12.79 9.70 -17.60
C GLU A 129 12.91 9.49 -16.08
N VAL A 130 12.21 8.50 -15.53
CA VAL A 130 12.24 8.19 -14.08
C VAL A 130 13.64 7.73 -13.67
N SER A 131 14.29 6.88 -14.48
CA SER A 131 15.67 6.46 -14.22
C SER A 131 16.63 7.65 -14.13
N ALA A 132 16.52 8.63 -15.04
CA ALA A 132 17.34 9.84 -14.99
C ALA A 132 17.07 10.71 -13.74
N VAL A 133 15.82 10.73 -13.27
CA VAL A 133 15.43 11.50 -12.06
C VAL A 133 15.96 10.90 -10.76
N ILE A 134 16.00 9.56 -10.66
CA ILE A 134 16.45 8.89 -9.44
C ILE A 134 17.95 8.59 -9.41
N ALA A 135 18.61 8.55 -10.58
CA ALA A 135 20.04 8.24 -10.69
C ALA A 135 20.94 9.14 -9.81
N PRO A 136 20.72 10.47 -9.69
CA PRO A 136 21.51 11.32 -8.78
C PRO A 136 21.42 10.94 -7.30
N MET A 137 20.38 10.17 -6.93
CA MET A 137 20.21 9.64 -5.57
C MET A 137 20.85 8.26 -5.37
N GLY A 138 21.61 7.75 -6.37
CA GLY A 138 22.17 6.41 -6.38
C GLY A 138 21.15 5.29 -6.67
N LEU A 139 19.92 5.64 -7.03
CA LEU A 139 18.80 4.70 -7.16
C LEU A 139 18.58 4.28 -8.61
N ARG A 140 18.05 3.07 -8.78
CA ARG A 140 17.71 2.49 -10.09
C ARG A 140 16.37 1.77 -10.07
N LEU A 141 15.72 1.69 -11.23
CA LEU A 141 14.48 0.94 -11.39
C LEU A 141 14.75 -0.58 -11.48
N SER A 142 13.86 -1.38 -10.91
CA SER A 142 13.84 -2.83 -11.09
C SER A 142 13.22 -3.19 -12.44
N GLY A 143 14.02 -3.80 -13.36
CA GLY A 143 13.54 -4.20 -14.69
C GLY A 143 12.43 -5.25 -14.63
N GLU A 144 12.55 -6.21 -13.73
CA GLU A 144 11.61 -7.33 -13.62
C GLU A 144 10.23 -6.90 -13.08
N LYS A 145 10.19 -5.84 -12.27
CA LYS A 145 8.98 -5.38 -11.60
C LYS A 145 8.34 -4.16 -12.25
N THR A 146 9.00 -3.57 -13.24
CA THR A 146 8.48 -2.39 -13.95
C THR A 146 7.64 -2.82 -15.14
N ARG A 147 6.45 -2.26 -15.27
CA ARG A 147 5.55 -2.58 -16.37
C ARG A 147 4.65 -1.43 -16.76
N VAL A 148 4.26 -1.43 -18.05
CA VAL A 148 3.24 -0.54 -18.58
C VAL A 148 1.98 -1.34 -18.84
N CYS A 149 0.85 -0.92 -18.27
CA CYS A 149 -0.43 -1.56 -18.51
C CYS A 149 -1.57 -0.55 -18.72
N HIS A 150 -2.62 -1.00 -19.39
CA HIS A 150 -3.81 -0.19 -19.60
C HIS A 150 -4.76 -0.28 -18.41
N ILE A 151 -5.51 0.79 -18.11
CA ILE A 151 -6.44 0.84 -16.96
C ILE A 151 -7.57 -0.19 -17.08
N ASP A 152 -7.90 -0.64 -18.29
CA ASP A 152 -8.91 -1.70 -18.53
C ASP A 152 -8.37 -3.09 -18.17
N GLU A 153 -7.07 -3.32 -18.31
CA GLU A 153 -6.38 -4.53 -17.82
C GLU A 153 -6.30 -4.49 -16.29
N GLY A 154 -6.14 -3.29 -15.73
CA GLY A 154 -5.99 -3.01 -14.31
C GLY A 154 -4.59 -3.34 -13.78
N PHE A 155 -4.33 -2.91 -12.56
CA PHE A 155 -3.08 -3.10 -11.84
C PHE A 155 -3.32 -3.27 -10.34
N ASP A 156 -2.35 -3.82 -9.66
CA ASP A 156 -2.38 -3.99 -8.21
C ASP A 156 -1.48 -2.92 -7.56
N PHE A 157 -2.05 -2.15 -6.65
CA PHE A 157 -1.31 -1.14 -5.89
C PHE A 157 -1.74 -1.15 -4.42
N LEU A 158 -0.80 -1.22 -3.50
CA LEU A 158 -1.04 -1.29 -2.06
C LEU A 158 -2.09 -2.36 -1.68
N GLY A 159 -2.03 -3.51 -2.32
CA GLY A 159 -2.97 -4.60 -2.06
C GLY A 159 -4.34 -4.44 -2.71
N PHE A 160 -4.63 -3.32 -3.36
CA PHE A 160 -5.85 -3.12 -4.15
C PHE A 160 -5.63 -3.42 -5.62
N ARG A 161 -6.59 -4.06 -6.25
CA ARG A 161 -6.74 -4.12 -7.70
C ARG A 161 -7.52 -2.91 -8.17
N ILE A 162 -6.93 -2.12 -9.05
CA ILE A 162 -7.54 -0.91 -9.64
C ILE A 162 -7.79 -1.21 -11.12
N GLN A 163 -9.04 -1.11 -11.56
CA GLN A 163 -9.43 -1.46 -12.91
C GLN A 163 -10.66 -0.67 -13.36
N ARG A 164 -10.64 -0.21 -14.62
CA ARG A 164 -11.81 0.37 -15.26
C ARG A 164 -12.69 -0.74 -15.85
N ARG A 165 -13.96 -0.75 -15.48
CA ARG A 165 -14.95 -1.72 -15.95
C ARG A 165 -16.26 -1.02 -16.35
N SER A 166 -17.09 -1.72 -17.11
CA SER A 166 -18.43 -1.29 -17.41
C SER A 166 -19.25 -1.10 -16.12
N TRP A 167 -19.99 0.00 -16.04
CA TRP A 167 -20.83 0.27 -14.89
C TRP A 167 -22.08 -0.61 -14.93
N ARG A 168 -22.32 -1.40 -13.89
CA ARG A 168 -23.54 -2.18 -13.76
C ARG A 168 -24.76 -1.26 -13.74
N GLY A 169 -25.75 -1.56 -14.61
CA GLY A 169 -27.00 -0.81 -14.69
C GLY A 169 -26.99 0.43 -15.58
N ARG A 170 -25.87 0.74 -16.28
CA ARG A 170 -25.82 1.84 -17.27
C ARG A 170 -24.97 1.41 -18.47
N ALA A 171 -25.64 0.98 -19.54
CA ALA A 171 -24.99 0.61 -20.80
C ALA A 171 -24.07 1.74 -21.29
N GLY A 172 -22.87 1.39 -21.76
CA GLY A 172 -21.87 2.33 -22.29
C GLY A 172 -21.11 3.17 -21.28
N LYS A 173 -21.47 3.19 -19.99
CA LYS A 173 -20.68 3.91 -18.97
C LYS A 173 -19.64 3.01 -18.34
N ARG A 174 -18.43 3.54 -18.18
CA ARG A 174 -17.31 2.87 -17.51
C ARG A 174 -16.96 3.60 -16.22
N ALA A 175 -16.56 2.86 -15.19
CA ALA A 175 -16.09 3.40 -13.92
C ALA A 175 -14.82 2.67 -13.47
N VAL A 176 -13.95 3.38 -12.75
CA VAL A 176 -12.79 2.78 -12.12
C VAL A 176 -13.22 2.21 -10.77
N TYR A 177 -12.91 0.94 -10.57
CA TYR A 177 -13.18 0.21 -9.34
C TYR A 177 -11.87 -0.14 -8.65
N THR A 178 -11.90 -0.04 -7.33
CA THR A 178 -10.83 -0.52 -6.44
C THR A 178 -11.40 -1.64 -5.59
N TYR A 179 -10.76 -2.79 -5.57
CA TYR A 179 -11.16 -3.95 -4.78
C TYR A 179 -9.94 -4.72 -4.29
N PRO A 180 -10.04 -5.55 -3.24
CA PRO A 180 -8.90 -6.31 -2.75
C PRO A 180 -8.28 -7.15 -3.86
N SER A 181 -6.96 -7.09 -4.01
CA SER A 181 -6.25 -7.90 -5.00
C SER A 181 -6.33 -9.39 -4.65
N LYS A 182 -6.17 -10.26 -5.66
CA LYS A 182 -6.10 -11.71 -5.45
C LYS A 182 -4.97 -12.09 -4.50
N LYS A 183 -3.82 -11.40 -4.60
CA LYS A 183 -2.65 -11.60 -3.72
C LYS A 183 -2.97 -11.25 -2.26
N ALA A 184 -3.64 -10.12 -2.03
CA ALA A 184 -4.04 -9.70 -0.68
C ALA A 184 -5.06 -10.67 -0.05
N LEU A 185 -6.04 -11.15 -0.83
CA LEU A 185 -6.99 -12.16 -0.38
C LEU A 185 -6.28 -13.49 -0.08
N ALA A 186 -5.41 -13.96 -0.95
CA ALA A 186 -4.64 -15.19 -0.74
C ALA A 186 -3.78 -15.13 0.52
N SER A 187 -3.18 -13.97 0.81
CA SER A 187 -2.39 -13.73 2.00
C SER A 187 -3.20 -13.90 3.29
N VAL A 188 -4.36 -13.23 3.42
CA VAL A 188 -5.21 -13.39 4.61
C VAL A 188 -5.77 -14.81 4.73
N MET A 189 -6.15 -15.45 3.62
CA MET A 189 -6.56 -16.85 3.63
C MET A 189 -5.41 -17.78 4.07
N GLY A 190 -4.17 -17.46 3.70
CA GLY A 190 -2.97 -18.14 4.17
C GLY A 190 -2.83 -18.06 5.70
N LYS A 191 -3.02 -16.87 6.28
CA LYS A 191 -3.03 -16.66 7.73
C LYS A 191 -4.15 -17.47 8.42
N VAL A 192 -5.37 -17.45 7.88
CA VAL A 192 -6.48 -18.29 8.40
C VAL A 192 -6.12 -19.78 8.36
N ARG A 193 -5.49 -20.26 7.28
CA ARG A 193 -5.02 -21.66 7.19
C ARG A 193 -3.95 -21.96 8.23
N SER A 194 -3.00 -21.05 8.43
CA SER A 194 -1.92 -21.21 9.42
C SER A 194 -2.50 -21.41 10.82
N PHE A 195 -3.39 -20.51 11.28
CA PHE A 195 -4.06 -20.65 12.57
C PHE A 195 -4.86 -21.94 12.71
N THR A 196 -5.54 -22.39 11.67
CA THR A 196 -6.39 -23.59 11.72
C THR A 196 -5.67 -24.92 11.42
N ARG A 197 -4.38 -24.88 11.03
CA ARG A 197 -3.60 -26.11 10.69
C ARG A 197 -2.38 -26.31 11.60
N ARG A 198 -1.60 -25.27 11.82
CA ARG A 198 -0.27 -25.36 12.41
C ARG A 198 -0.24 -25.01 13.89
N GLU A 199 -1.06 -24.05 14.30
CA GLU A 199 -1.07 -23.61 15.68
C GLU A 199 -1.94 -24.51 16.55
N LYS A 200 -1.38 -24.95 17.68
CA LYS A 200 -2.10 -25.76 18.68
C LYS A 200 -2.82 -24.81 19.64
N HIS A 201 -4.06 -24.46 19.32
CA HIS A 201 -4.93 -23.73 20.24
C HIS A 201 -5.52 -24.70 21.28
N ARG A 202 -5.61 -24.25 22.52
CA ARG A 202 -6.23 -25.05 23.60
C ARG A 202 -7.75 -25.07 23.48
N THR A 203 -8.34 -23.94 23.15
CA THR A 203 -9.81 -23.77 23.06
C THR A 203 -10.20 -23.07 21.75
N LEU A 204 -11.49 -23.07 21.41
CA LEU A 204 -11.99 -22.26 20.31
C LEU A 204 -11.83 -20.77 20.61
N ALA A 205 -12.03 -20.36 21.86
CA ALA A 205 -11.82 -18.97 22.27
C ALA A 205 -10.40 -18.50 21.98
N ASP A 206 -9.36 -19.30 22.29
CA ASP A 206 -7.95 -18.98 21.98
C ASP A 206 -7.74 -18.79 20.48
N LEU A 207 -8.31 -19.67 19.64
CA LEU A 207 -8.26 -19.52 18.20
C LEU A 207 -8.89 -18.21 17.74
N LEU A 208 -10.09 -17.89 18.28
CA LEU A 208 -10.81 -16.69 17.89
C LEU A 208 -10.11 -15.41 18.35
N HIS A 209 -9.51 -15.39 19.53
CA HIS A 209 -8.72 -14.26 20.03
C HIS A 209 -7.56 -13.89 19.09
N ARG A 210 -6.93 -14.89 18.47
CA ARG A 210 -5.84 -14.66 17.52
C ARG A 210 -6.33 -14.36 16.10
N LEU A 211 -7.42 -14.97 15.67
CA LEU A 211 -7.95 -14.86 14.33
C LEU A 211 -8.72 -13.55 14.10
N ASN A 212 -9.56 -13.16 15.08
CA ASN A 212 -10.43 -12.00 14.97
C ASN A 212 -9.69 -10.68 14.68
N PRO A 213 -8.55 -10.36 15.35
CA PRO A 213 -7.79 -9.17 15.04
C PRO A 213 -7.29 -9.13 13.58
N VAL A 214 -6.87 -10.29 13.06
CA VAL A 214 -6.38 -10.41 11.67
C VAL A 214 -7.51 -10.15 10.67
N LEU A 215 -8.67 -10.78 10.87
CA LEU A 215 -9.84 -10.58 10.01
C LEU A 215 -10.33 -9.14 10.08
N ARG A 216 -10.43 -8.57 11.29
CA ARG A 216 -10.87 -7.19 11.54
C ARG A 216 -9.93 -6.19 10.89
N GLY A 217 -8.62 -6.31 11.11
CA GLY A 217 -7.61 -5.43 10.54
C GLY A 217 -7.64 -5.46 9.02
N TRP A 218 -7.73 -6.66 8.42
CA TRP A 218 -7.82 -6.80 6.98
C TRP A 218 -9.12 -6.18 6.41
N CYS A 219 -10.26 -6.43 7.03
CA CYS A 219 -11.53 -5.85 6.59
C CYS A 219 -11.55 -4.32 6.74
N ASN A 220 -11.00 -3.77 7.84
CA ASN A 220 -10.91 -2.33 8.05
C ASN A 220 -10.05 -1.64 6.99
N TYR A 221 -8.96 -2.27 6.56
CA TYR A 221 -8.12 -1.75 5.48
C TYR A 221 -8.87 -1.72 4.14
N PHE A 222 -9.58 -2.79 3.81
CA PHE A 222 -10.23 -2.93 2.51
C PHE A 222 -11.68 -2.42 2.44
N ARG A 223 -12.29 -2.00 3.55
CA ARG A 223 -13.68 -1.50 3.59
C ARG A 223 -13.94 -0.28 2.70
N HIS A 224 -12.90 0.42 2.29
CA HIS A 224 -12.99 1.62 1.45
C HIS A 224 -13.09 1.31 -0.05
N GLY A 225 -12.86 0.06 -0.44
CA GLY A 225 -13.00 -0.45 -1.80
C GLY A 225 -14.35 -1.13 -2.07
N VAL A 226 -14.47 -1.73 -3.26
CA VAL A 226 -15.61 -2.58 -3.64
C VAL A 226 -15.38 -3.99 -3.10
N SER A 227 -15.57 -4.19 -1.79
CA SER A 227 -15.08 -5.36 -1.07
C SER A 227 -16.16 -6.31 -0.59
N SER A 228 -17.46 -5.98 -0.70
CA SER A 228 -18.58 -6.80 -0.16
C SER A 228 -18.51 -8.27 -0.56
N ARG A 229 -18.30 -8.56 -1.85
CA ARG A 229 -18.21 -9.94 -2.33
C ARG A 229 -17.00 -10.66 -1.76
N THR A 230 -15.87 -9.96 -1.66
CA THR A 230 -14.64 -10.51 -1.11
C THR A 230 -14.78 -10.77 0.39
N PHE A 231 -15.47 -9.88 1.11
CA PHE A 231 -15.77 -10.07 2.53
C PHE A 231 -16.70 -11.26 2.75
N GLY A 232 -17.75 -11.41 1.94
CA GLY A 232 -18.61 -12.60 2.00
C GLY A 232 -17.86 -13.90 1.72
N TYR A 233 -16.95 -13.89 0.75
CA TYR A 233 -16.10 -15.04 0.46
C TYR A 233 -15.15 -15.37 1.61
N LEU A 234 -14.49 -14.37 2.19
CA LEU A 234 -13.58 -14.54 3.33
C LEU A 234 -14.33 -15.04 4.58
N ASP A 235 -15.54 -14.50 4.84
CA ASP A 235 -16.43 -14.94 5.92
C ASP A 235 -16.74 -16.43 5.82
N HIS A 236 -17.20 -16.85 4.64
CA HIS A 236 -17.51 -18.26 4.35
C HIS A 236 -16.26 -19.14 4.49
N PHE A 237 -15.15 -18.71 3.92
CA PHE A 237 -13.90 -19.46 4.01
C PHE A 237 -13.43 -19.64 5.45
N ALA A 238 -13.41 -18.55 6.25
CA ALA A 238 -12.97 -18.61 7.65
C ALA A 238 -13.89 -19.49 8.48
N PHE A 239 -15.21 -19.38 8.30
CA PHE A 239 -16.21 -20.23 8.97
C PHE A 239 -15.91 -21.72 8.75
N TRP A 240 -15.81 -22.16 7.50
CA TRP A 240 -15.58 -23.58 7.21
C TRP A 240 -14.20 -24.08 7.62
N ARG A 241 -13.21 -23.20 7.66
CA ARG A 241 -11.88 -23.52 8.21
C ARG A 241 -11.96 -23.80 9.71
N ILE A 242 -12.72 -23.00 10.46
CA ILE A 242 -12.92 -23.19 11.91
C ILE A 242 -13.75 -24.46 12.16
N VAL A 243 -14.82 -24.66 11.41
CA VAL A 243 -15.62 -25.89 11.50
C VAL A 243 -14.75 -27.14 11.25
N GLY A 244 -13.89 -27.11 10.23
CA GLY A 244 -12.96 -28.21 9.98
C GLY A 244 -11.94 -28.41 11.10
N TRP A 245 -11.50 -27.32 11.77
CA TRP A 245 -10.63 -27.41 12.93
C TRP A 245 -11.38 -28.01 14.14
N LEU A 246 -12.62 -27.60 14.42
CA LEU A 246 -13.47 -28.14 15.48
C LEU A 246 -13.70 -29.64 15.31
N ARG A 247 -14.05 -30.09 14.09
CA ARG A 247 -14.26 -31.51 13.78
C ARG A 247 -13.01 -32.37 14.04
N LYS A 248 -11.84 -31.86 13.70
CA LYS A 248 -10.57 -32.57 13.96
C LYS A 248 -10.21 -32.62 15.43
N ARG A 249 -10.63 -31.62 16.19
CA ARG A 249 -10.33 -31.54 17.63
C ARG A 249 -11.29 -32.37 18.47
N HIS A 250 -12.54 -32.50 18.03
CA HIS A 250 -13.61 -33.17 18.74
C HIS A 250 -14.11 -34.40 17.96
N LEU A 251 -13.20 -35.37 17.72
CA LEU A 251 -13.49 -36.56 16.92
C LEU A 251 -14.64 -37.41 17.51
N GLY A 252 -14.84 -37.40 18.82
CA GLY A 252 -15.91 -38.14 19.48
C GLY A 252 -17.28 -37.43 19.47
N LEU A 253 -17.38 -36.18 18.99
CA LEU A 253 -18.65 -35.47 18.93
C LEU A 253 -19.32 -35.69 17.58
N ASN A 254 -20.59 -36.08 17.59
CA ASN A 254 -21.42 -36.07 16.40
C ASN A 254 -21.70 -34.63 15.93
N TRP A 255 -22.10 -34.47 14.68
CA TRP A 255 -22.36 -33.16 14.09
C TRP A 255 -23.40 -32.33 14.85
N GLY A 256 -24.51 -32.96 15.28
CA GLY A 256 -25.59 -32.26 15.99
C GLY A 256 -25.11 -31.67 17.32
N THR A 257 -24.30 -32.40 18.07
CA THR A 257 -23.72 -31.93 19.34
C THR A 257 -22.68 -30.83 19.11
N LEU A 258 -21.81 -30.98 18.10
CA LEU A 258 -20.84 -29.96 17.73
C LEU A 258 -21.53 -28.66 17.32
N HIS A 259 -22.58 -28.78 16.49
CA HIS A 259 -23.37 -27.62 16.05
C HIS A 259 -24.04 -26.90 17.21
N ARG A 260 -24.76 -27.64 18.09
CA ARG A 260 -25.41 -27.04 19.27
C ARG A 260 -24.42 -26.32 20.20
N ARG A 261 -23.23 -26.91 20.38
CA ARG A 261 -22.23 -26.37 21.32
C ARG A 261 -21.46 -25.17 20.77
N PHE A 262 -20.98 -25.24 19.52
CA PHE A 262 -20.03 -24.26 18.99
C PHE A 262 -20.57 -23.40 17.84
N LEU A 263 -21.72 -23.78 17.26
CA LEU A 263 -22.32 -23.15 16.08
C LEU A 263 -23.81 -22.81 16.28
N PRO A 264 -24.25 -22.36 17.46
CA PRO A 264 -25.66 -22.03 17.64
C PRO A 264 -26.09 -20.92 16.69
N GLY A 265 -27.19 -21.12 15.94
CA GLY A 265 -27.62 -20.17 14.90
C GLY A 265 -26.64 -19.99 13.74
N TRP A 266 -25.76 -20.96 13.48
CA TRP A 266 -24.66 -20.87 12.52
C TRP A 266 -23.64 -19.77 12.82
N GLU A 267 -23.49 -19.41 14.08
CA GLU A 267 -22.47 -18.48 14.56
C GLU A 267 -21.41 -19.25 15.35
N VAL A 268 -20.14 -19.04 14.97
CA VAL A 268 -19.02 -19.66 15.69
C VAL A 268 -18.80 -18.92 16.97
N ARG A 269 -19.03 -19.59 18.12
CA ARG A 269 -18.80 -19.00 19.44
C ARG A 269 -18.35 -20.01 20.49
N ASP A 270 -17.60 -19.51 21.47
CA ASP A 270 -17.14 -20.26 22.63
C ASP A 270 -17.12 -19.32 23.84
N GLY A 271 -18.00 -19.58 24.81
CA GLY A 271 -18.22 -18.65 25.92
C GLY A 271 -18.67 -17.26 25.42
N GLY A 272 -18.02 -16.21 25.87
CA GLY A 272 -18.28 -14.83 25.42
C GLY A 272 -17.57 -14.40 24.14
N THR A 273 -16.83 -15.31 23.47
CA THR A 273 -16.03 -14.97 22.27
C THR A 273 -16.70 -15.48 21.01
N GLU A 274 -16.98 -14.57 20.08
CA GLU A 274 -17.60 -14.88 18.79
C GLU A 274 -16.61 -14.63 17.65
N MET A 275 -16.78 -15.40 16.54
CA MET A 275 -16.03 -15.15 15.31
C MET A 275 -16.39 -13.78 14.74
N PHE A 276 -15.37 -12.97 14.46
CA PHE A 276 -15.55 -11.75 13.69
C PHE A 276 -16.13 -12.07 12.29
N ARG A 277 -17.20 -11.35 11.92
CA ARG A 277 -17.94 -11.57 10.67
C ARG A 277 -17.50 -10.58 9.58
N PRO A 278 -16.57 -10.95 8.67
CA PRO A 278 -16.16 -10.11 7.56
C PRO A 278 -17.32 -9.53 6.75
N ARG A 279 -18.35 -10.33 6.48
CA ARG A 279 -19.52 -9.89 5.68
C ARG A 279 -20.37 -8.82 6.34
N ALA A 280 -20.30 -8.68 7.67
CA ALA A 280 -21.04 -7.67 8.42
C ALA A 280 -20.36 -6.29 8.39
N VAL A 281 -19.13 -6.19 7.90
CA VAL A 281 -18.39 -4.94 7.86
C VAL A 281 -18.98 -4.00 6.81
N PRO A 282 -19.42 -2.79 7.20
CA PRO A 282 -19.99 -1.83 6.28
C PRO A 282 -18.92 -1.31 5.31
N ILE A 283 -19.28 -1.20 4.03
CA ILE A 283 -18.42 -0.60 3.00
C ILE A 283 -18.57 0.91 3.04
N VAL A 284 -17.47 1.60 3.34
CA VAL A 284 -17.40 3.06 3.40
C VAL A 284 -16.48 3.55 2.31
N ARG A 285 -17.05 3.88 1.15
CA ARG A 285 -16.24 4.38 0.02
C ARG A 285 -15.78 5.80 0.28
N TYR A 286 -14.49 6.05 0.03
CA TYR A 286 -14.01 7.43 -0.04
C TYR A 286 -14.64 8.12 -1.23
N ARG A 287 -15.25 9.28 -0.95
CA ARG A 287 -15.64 10.21 -2.02
C ARG A 287 -14.44 11.06 -2.37
N TYR A 288 -14.09 11.12 -3.65
CA TYR A 288 -13.07 12.04 -4.12
C TYR A 288 -13.47 13.47 -3.75
N ARG A 289 -12.63 14.13 -2.95
CA ARG A 289 -12.86 15.50 -2.48
C ARG A 289 -12.15 16.55 -3.34
N GLY A 290 -11.46 16.13 -4.39
CA GLY A 290 -10.71 17.00 -5.29
C GLY A 290 -9.63 17.80 -4.57
N THR A 291 -9.55 19.09 -4.91
CA THR A 291 -8.61 20.06 -4.33
C THR A 291 -8.91 20.46 -2.87
N ARG A 292 -9.99 19.95 -2.28
CA ARG A 292 -10.38 20.23 -0.88
C ARG A 292 -9.53 19.47 0.15
N ILE A 293 -8.71 18.50 -0.28
CA ILE A 293 -7.70 17.87 0.57
C ILE A 293 -6.43 18.70 0.37
N PRO A 294 -5.93 19.44 1.40
CA PRO A 294 -4.66 20.14 1.30
C PRO A 294 -3.59 19.11 0.93
N ALA A 295 -2.83 19.38 -0.14
CA ALA A 295 -1.62 18.61 -0.38
C ALA A 295 -0.67 18.90 0.79
N PRO A 296 0.03 17.90 1.37
CA PRO A 296 1.06 18.14 2.37
C PRO A 296 2.20 19.01 1.82
N TRP A 297 2.24 19.17 0.53
CA TRP A 297 3.13 20.05 -0.24
C TRP A 297 2.35 21.28 -0.70
N ALA A 298 1.81 22.08 0.22
CA ALA A 298 1.28 23.39 -0.11
C ALA A 298 2.39 24.16 -0.81
N SER A 299 2.10 24.60 -2.04
CA SER A 299 3.02 25.41 -2.82
C SER A 299 3.57 26.53 -1.94
N ALA A 300 4.88 26.74 -1.96
CA ALA A 300 5.59 27.80 -1.28
C ALA A 300 5.15 29.22 -1.71
N ALA A 301 4.05 29.35 -2.45
CA ALA A 301 3.54 30.59 -3.04
C ALA A 301 2.45 31.30 -2.22
N THR A 302 2.02 30.77 -1.08
CA THR A 302 1.10 31.51 -0.19
C THR A 302 1.57 31.36 1.25
N GLY A 303 2.38 32.31 1.69
CA GLY A 303 2.77 32.48 3.10
C GLY A 303 1.55 32.73 3.97
N SER A 304 0.95 31.69 4.50
CA SER A 304 0.06 31.77 5.65
C SER A 304 0.53 30.74 6.67
N PRO A 305 0.80 31.14 7.91
CA PRO A 305 1.27 30.21 8.93
C PRO A 305 0.18 29.19 9.26
N VAL A 306 0.59 27.93 9.35
CA VAL A 306 -0.23 26.84 9.88
C VAL A 306 -0.50 27.16 11.35
N PRO A 307 -1.76 27.23 11.83
CA PRO A 307 -2.04 27.34 13.25
C PRO A 307 -1.57 26.04 13.93
N ALA A 308 -0.76 26.20 14.98
CA ALA A 308 -0.40 25.13 15.90
C ALA A 308 -1.67 24.61 16.60
N ALA A 309 -1.86 23.30 16.58
CA ALA A 309 -2.81 22.57 17.41
C ALA A 309 -2.05 21.56 18.26
#